data_eb77d3a8c92bf416d593a59fa1f5f6fb
#
_entry.id   eb77d3a8c92bf416d593a59fa1f5f6fb
#
_cell.length_a   1.000
_cell.length_b   1.000
_cell.length_c   1.000
_cell.angle_alpha   90.00
_cell.angle_beta   90.00
_cell.angle_gamma   90.00
#
_symmetry.space_group_name_H-M   'P 1'
#
loop_
_entity.id
_entity.type
_entity.pdbx_description
1 polymer ?
#
loop_
_entity_poly.entity_id
_entity_poly.type
_entity_poly.pdbx_seq_one_letter_code
_entity_poly.pdbx_strand_id
1 'polypeptide(L)'
;PDEIGEIFDAVSYSKGASLIRMLAGYLGEKNFRDGLRYYLKKHSYKNTETLHLWRAFEKISGKPVAKMMKNWTSKPGYPVVKIDKNLKISQERFFASPISKTKIKDKTIWSIPLNSSRVQFLRNLAQRDGASRAIFQQKNMRVEQKLVPRKNFLKVNFGETGFYRTAYDKELLEKLKNPVKNKILGPRDRLGIIRDLFALAEAGTVPTTDALEFLDAYRKENNYIVWLEIASSLARLEQLLARTVLAKDLQKLILKLFSPLVKKMGWGKKSSEHHTDTLLRSFALDQAGQAGDKKIIAIARKKFNSKNVPPDIRGAVYSIVATHGGVKEYKKFINKYKKETLHEEKNRLGGALGDFKNKKLLKRACEFAMSKHVRSQDTMGILSSVGANSHGRDIWWNFMRRNWKTLVSRYGEGGLTLGHAVKAISGSAERKHFSAFKKFFATHPAPGAKRSISQVLERLEGNIAWIKRDRKKIENFLRGDIL
;
A
#
# COMPACT_ATOMS: atom_id res chain seq x y z
N PRO A 1 -19.37 7.81 -21.32
CA PRO A 1 -18.12 7.51 -22.03
C PRO A 1 -16.91 8.08 -21.30
N ASP A 2 -16.99 9.30 -20.74
CA ASP A 2 -15.84 10.02 -20.12
C ASP A 2 -15.35 9.41 -18.81
N GLU A 3 -16.17 8.58 -18.15
CA GLU A 3 -15.86 7.94 -16.88
C GLU A 3 -15.36 6.48 -17.02
N ILE A 4 -15.38 5.91 -18.24
CA ILE A 4 -14.99 4.49 -18.44
C ILE A 4 -13.57 4.24 -17.97
N GLY A 5 -12.62 5.16 -18.19
CA GLY A 5 -11.26 5.06 -17.71
C GLY A 5 -11.14 5.02 -16.17
N GLU A 6 -12.07 5.65 -15.45
CA GLU A 6 -12.04 5.72 -13.97
C GLU A 6 -12.63 4.50 -13.26
N ILE A 7 -13.39 3.64 -13.97
CA ILE A 7 -13.92 2.38 -13.38
C ILE A 7 -12.88 1.25 -13.33
N PHE A 8 -11.77 1.36 -14.06
CA PHE A 8 -10.62 0.47 -13.92
C PHE A 8 -9.79 0.82 -12.69
N ASP A 9 -10.38 0.74 -11.53
CA ASP A 9 -9.83 1.22 -10.28
C ASP A 9 -9.72 0.12 -9.21
N ALA A 10 -9.22 0.50 -8.03
CA ALA A 10 -9.09 -0.41 -6.90
C ALA A 10 -10.45 -0.96 -6.40
N VAL A 11 -11.58 -0.30 -6.67
CA VAL A 11 -12.90 -0.80 -6.29
C VAL A 11 -13.29 -1.97 -7.19
N SER A 12 -13.17 -1.80 -8.50
CA SER A 12 -13.51 -2.86 -9.46
C SER A 12 -12.61 -4.08 -9.32
N TYR A 13 -11.29 -3.88 -9.24
CA TYR A 13 -10.33 -4.97 -9.21
C TYR A 13 -9.96 -5.44 -7.80
N SER A 14 -9.45 -4.57 -6.94
CA SER A 14 -8.91 -5.00 -5.65
C SER A 14 -10.02 -5.35 -4.65
N LYS A 15 -11.11 -4.57 -4.58
CA LYS A 15 -12.27 -4.90 -3.76
C LYS A 15 -12.96 -6.14 -4.33
N GLY A 16 -13.19 -6.21 -5.64
CA GLY A 16 -13.79 -7.36 -6.31
C GLY A 16 -13.03 -8.65 -6.01
N ALA A 17 -11.72 -8.70 -6.25
CA ALA A 17 -10.88 -9.85 -5.95
C ALA A 17 -10.89 -10.23 -4.46
N SER A 18 -10.88 -9.24 -3.56
CA SER A 18 -10.94 -9.49 -2.11
C SER A 18 -12.27 -10.09 -1.67
N LEU A 19 -13.38 -9.63 -2.26
CA LEU A 19 -14.70 -10.17 -1.98
C LEU A 19 -14.87 -11.61 -2.49
N ILE A 20 -14.37 -11.90 -3.69
CA ILE A 20 -14.35 -13.28 -4.23
C ILE A 20 -13.49 -14.19 -3.35
N ARG A 21 -12.32 -13.72 -2.89
CA ARG A 21 -11.47 -14.47 -1.97
C ARG A 21 -12.18 -14.73 -0.62
N MET A 22 -12.86 -13.72 -0.07
CA MET A 22 -13.64 -13.85 1.16
C MET A 22 -14.74 -14.88 0.98
N LEU A 23 -15.45 -14.83 -0.14
CA LEU A 23 -16.52 -15.79 -0.48
C LEU A 23 -15.95 -17.21 -0.64
N ALA A 24 -14.83 -17.38 -1.33
CA ALA A 24 -14.17 -18.68 -1.46
C ALA A 24 -13.79 -19.26 -0.08
N GLY A 25 -13.24 -18.41 0.80
CA GLY A 25 -12.96 -18.80 2.19
C GLY A 25 -14.21 -19.20 2.99
N TYR A 26 -15.33 -18.51 2.78
CA TYR A 26 -16.61 -18.81 3.44
C TYR A 26 -17.26 -20.11 2.93
N LEU A 27 -17.26 -20.32 1.63
CA LEU A 27 -17.88 -21.49 0.99
C LEU A 27 -17.04 -22.77 1.19
N GLY A 28 -15.72 -22.62 1.23
CA GLY A 28 -14.76 -23.71 1.12
C GLY A 28 -14.46 -24.04 -0.35
N GLU A 29 -13.31 -24.64 -0.59
CA GLU A 29 -12.77 -24.88 -1.93
C GLU A 29 -13.72 -25.67 -2.84
N LYS A 30 -14.28 -26.78 -2.33
CA LYS A 30 -15.17 -27.64 -3.11
C LYS A 30 -16.40 -26.88 -3.59
N ASN A 31 -17.15 -26.25 -2.67
CA ASN A 31 -18.38 -25.53 -3.03
C ASN A 31 -18.11 -24.33 -3.94
N PHE A 32 -16.98 -23.64 -3.73
CA PHE A 32 -16.59 -22.52 -4.58
C PHE A 32 -16.28 -22.99 -6.01
N ARG A 33 -15.47 -24.04 -6.17
CA ARG A 33 -15.16 -24.62 -7.48
C ARG A 33 -16.37 -25.13 -8.20
N ASP A 34 -17.19 -25.92 -7.51
CA ASP A 34 -18.38 -26.54 -8.11
C ASP A 34 -19.47 -25.50 -8.45
N GLY A 35 -19.56 -24.43 -7.64
CA GLY A 35 -20.41 -23.27 -7.93
C GLY A 35 -19.98 -22.51 -9.18
N LEU A 36 -18.68 -22.30 -9.36
CA LEU A 36 -18.14 -21.69 -10.60
C LEU A 36 -18.40 -22.58 -11.81
N ARG A 37 -18.19 -23.89 -11.71
CA ARG A 37 -18.49 -24.84 -12.80
C ARG A 37 -19.96 -24.79 -13.19
N TYR A 38 -20.85 -24.81 -12.21
CA TYR A 38 -22.29 -24.70 -12.44
C TYR A 38 -22.64 -23.36 -13.13
N TYR A 39 -22.09 -22.23 -12.65
CA TYR A 39 -22.30 -20.92 -13.24
C TYR A 39 -21.87 -20.87 -14.70
N LEU A 40 -20.65 -21.27 -15.00
CA LEU A 40 -20.09 -21.26 -16.36
C LEU A 40 -20.86 -22.16 -17.30
N LYS A 41 -21.23 -23.38 -16.86
CA LYS A 41 -22.03 -24.30 -17.68
C LYS A 41 -23.41 -23.73 -17.98
N LYS A 42 -24.10 -23.17 -16.99
CA LYS A 42 -25.46 -22.63 -17.14
C LYS A 42 -25.53 -21.40 -18.05
N HIS A 43 -24.49 -20.59 -18.02
CA HIS A 43 -24.45 -19.32 -18.73
C HIS A 43 -23.43 -19.29 -19.86
N SER A 44 -23.04 -20.45 -20.39
CA SER A 44 -22.11 -20.56 -21.52
C SER A 44 -22.60 -19.70 -22.69
N TYR A 45 -21.71 -18.87 -23.23
CA TYR A 45 -21.95 -17.98 -24.38
C TYR A 45 -23.11 -16.98 -24.20
N LYS A 46 -23.49 -16.67 -22.94
CA LYS A 46 -24.56 -15.73 -22.61
C LYS A 46 -24.04 -14.59 -21.74
N ASN A 47 -24.71 -13.45 -21.82
CA ASN A 47 -24.48 -12.34 -20.89
C ASN A 47 -25.03 -12.68 -19.50
N THR A 48 -24.37 -12.15 -18.46
CA THR A 48 -24.73 -12.43 -17.07
C THR A 48 -24.68 -11.16 -16.22
N GLU A 49 -25.43 -11.21 -15.12
CA GLU A 49 -25.38 -10.22 -14.05
C GLU A 49 -24.75 -10.82 -12.78
N THR A 50 -24.28 -9.97 -11.91
CA THR A 50 -23.66 -10.37 -10.63
C THR A 50 -24.53 -11.33 -9.82
N LEU A 51 -25.85 -11.15 -9.83
CA LEU A 51 -26.80 -12.02 -9.10
C LEU A 51 -26.80 -13.46 -9.62
N HIS A 52 -26.56 -13.69 -10.90
CA HIS A 52 -26.47 -15.02 -11.48
C HIS A 52 -25.33 -15.83 -10.85
N LEU A 53 -24.20 -15.19 -10.58
CA LEU A 53 -23.05 -15.82 -9.90
C LEU A 53 -23.39 -16.15 -8.45
N TRP A 54 -24.04 -15.24 -7.70
CA TRP A 54 -24.41 -15.49 -6.30
C TRP A 54 -25.42 -16.63 -6.18
N ARG A 55 -26.42 -16.68 -7.04
CA ARG A 55 -27.41 -17.77 -7.07
C ARG A 55 -26.79 -19.14 -7.43
N ALA A 56 -25.78 -19.16 -8.29
CA ALA A 56 -25.05 -20.38 -8.59
C ALA A 56 -24.32 -20.93 -7.35
N PHE A 57 -23.66 -20.05 -6.59
CA PHE A 57 -23.05 -20.44 -5.33
C PHE A 57 -24.07 -20.85 -4.26
N GLU A 58 -25.22 -20.18 -4.17
CA GLU A 58 -26.32 -20.59 -3.27
C GLU A 58 -26.81 -22.00 -3.57
N LYS A 59 -27.07 -22.29 -4.86
CA LYS A 59 -27.55 -23.60 -5.29
C LYS A 59 -26.60 -24.73 -4.90
N ILE A 60 -25.28 -24.51 -5.04
CA ILE A 60 -24.30 -25.57 -4.78
C ILE A 60 -23.95 -25.67 -3.28
N SER A 61 -23.94 -24.57 -2.56
CA SER A 61 -23.48 -24.56 -1.17
C SER A 61 -24.56 -24.64 -0.12
N GLY A 62 -25.84 -24.41 -0.51
CA GLY A 62 -26.98 -24.27 0.42
C GLY A 62 -26.88 -23.04 1.34
N LYS A 63 -25.94 -22.10 1.11
CA LYS A 63 -25.69 -20.92 1.95
C LYS A 63 -26.29 -19.67 1.34
N PRO A 64 -26.76 -18.68 2.13
CA PRO A 64 -27.42 -17.47 1.65
C PRO A 64 -26.43 -16.45 1.08
N VAL A 65 -25.77 -16.78 -0.03
CA VAL A 65 -24.69 -15.99 -0.63
C VAL A 65 -25.18 -14.65 -1.14
N ALA A 66 -26.32 -14.62 -1.86
CA ALA A 66 -26.86 -13.39 -2.42
C ALA A 66 -27.21 -12.37 -1.33
N LYS A 67 -27.83 -12.81 -0.23
CA LYS A 67 -28.14 -11.99 0.94
C LYS A 67 -26.86 -11.41 1.57
N MET A 68 -25.84 -12.24 1.76
CA MET A 68 -24.56 -11.83 2.32
C MET A 68 -23.86 -10.83 1.40
N MET A 69 -23.76 -11.12 0.09
CA MET A 69 -23.02 -10.33 -0.87
C MET A 69 -23.68 -8.99 -1.23
N LYS A 70 -25.02 -8.88 -1.05
CA LYS A 70 -25.75 -7.63 -1.31
C LYS A 70 -25.13 -6.42 -0.61
N ASN A 71 -24.80 -6.53 0.68
CA ASN A 71 -24.16 -5.43 1.41
C ASN A 71 -22.77 -5.07 0.88
N TRP A 72 -22.00 -6.08 0.47
CA TRP A 72 -20.63 -5.89 0.00
C TRP A 72 -20.55 -5.21 -1.37
N THR A 73 -21.52 -5.46 -2.23
CA THR A 73 -21.56 -4.91 -3.59
C THR A 73 -22.33 -3.60 -3.70
N SER A 74 -23.35 -3.38 -2.84
CA SER A 74 -24.19 -2.17 -2.89
C SER A 74 -23.74 -1.03 -1.97
N LYS A 75 -22.86 -1.31 -0.98
CA LYS A 75 -22.40 -0.31 -0.01
C LYS A 75 -20.95 0.13 -0.27
N PRO A 76 -20.67 1.44 -0.22
CA PRO A 76 -19.31 1.94 -0.35
C PRO A 76 -18.48 1.63 0.90
N GLY A 77 -17.18 1.40 0.70
CA GLY A 77 -16.25 1.12 1.79
C GLY A 77 -16.21 -0.35 2.22
N TYR A 78 -15.70 -0.58 3.42
CA TYR A 78 -15.55 -1.88 4.08
C TYR A 78 -15.37 -1.66 5.59
N PRO A 79 -15.56 -2.70 6.45
CA PRO A 79 -15.50 -2.52 7.89
C PRO A 79 -14.08 -2.57 8.47
N VAL A 80 -13.93 -1.96 9.64
CA VAL A 80 -12.94 -2.34 10.64
C VAL A 80 -13.64 -3.16 11.73
N VAL A 81 -13.06 -4.31 12.04
CA VAL A 81 -13.46 -5.18 13.16
C VAL A 81 -12.53 -4.86 14.33
N LYS A 82 -13.10 -4.37 15.41
CA LYS A 82 -12.38 -4.05 16.65
C LYS A 82 -12.58 -5.18 17.66
N ILE A 83 -11.52 -5.56 18.34
CA ILE A 83 -11.58 -6.54 19.42
C ILE A 83 -10.83 -6.02 20.64
N ASP A 84 -11.47 -6.04 21.80
CA ASP A 84 -10.89 -5.61 23.06
C ASP A 84 -10.38 -6.80 23.91
N LYS A 85 -9.68 -6.49 25.01
CA LYS A 85 -9.15 -7.48 25.95
C LYS A 85 -10.22 -8.38 26.58
N ASN A 86 -11.47 -7.93 26.61
CA ASN A 86 -12.61 -8.69 27.11
C ASN A 86 -13.29 -9.49 25.99
N LEU A 87 -12.65 -9.58 24.83
CA LEU A 87 -13.12 -10.28 23.62
C LEU A 87 -14.47 -9.74 23.11
N LYS A 88 -14.78 -8.51 23.38
CA LYS A 88 -15.89 -7.81 22.75
C LYS A 88 -15.49 -7.44 21.32
N ILE A 89 -16.24 -7.92 20.36
CA ILE A 89 -16.07 -7.63 18.94
C ILE A 89 -17.08 -6.56 18.53
N SER A 90 -16.63 -5.58 17.78
CA SER A 90 -17.49 -4.56 17.18
C SER A 90 -17.09 -4.28 15.75
N GLN A 91 -18.00 -3.78 14.94
CA GLN A 91 -17.70 -3.32 13.58
C GLN A 91 -18.20 -1.90 13.36
N GLU A 92 -17.45 -1.18 12.56
CA GLU A 92 -17.84 0.11 11.99
C GLU A 92 -17.22 0.24 10.59
N ARG A 93 -17.70 1.17 9.77
CA ARG A 93 -17.03 1.47 8.49
C ARG A 93 -15.62 2.01 8.73
N PHE A 94 -14.66 1.49 7.98
CA PHE A 94 -13.31 2.02 7.96
C PHE A 94 -13.27 3.32 7.13
N PHE A 95 -12.69 4.37 7.72
CA PHE A 95 -12.36 5.63 7.06
C PHE A 95 -10.85 5.82 7.12
N ALA A 96 -10.22 6.07 5.98
CA ALA A 96 -8.77 6.30 5.92
C ALA A 96 -8.34 7.64 6.55
N SER A 97 -9.30 8.54 6.79
CA SER A 97 -9.07 9.83 7.45
C SER A 97 -10.09 10.06 8.55
N PRO A 98 -9.68 10.55 9.74
CA PRO A 98 -10.59 10.91 10.81
C PRO A 98 -11.54 12.05 10.38
N ILE A 99 -11.11 12.92 9.45
CA ILE A 99 -11.94 14.02 8.93
C ILE A 99 -13.12 13.44 8.11
N SER A 100 -12.88 12.43 7.28
CA SER A 100 -13.97 11.78 6.54
C SER A 100 -14.94 11.08 7.49
N LYS A 101 -14.44 10.51 8.58
CA LYS A 101 -15.27 9.87 9.62
C LYS A 101 -16.22 10.87 10.31
N THR A 102 -15.76 12.08 10.60
CA THR A 102 -16.61 13.12 11.23
C THR A 102 -17.66 13.69 10.29
N LYS A 103 -17.35 13.80 9.01
CA LYS A 103 -18.25 14.31 7.98
C LYS A 103 -19.38 13.34 7.62
N ILE A 104 -19.16 12.04 7.79
CA ILE A 104 -20.08 10.99 7.33
C ILE A 104 -20.58 10.20 8.54
N LYS A 105 -21.84 10.38 8.92
CA LYS A 105 -22.51 9.55 9.94
C LYS A 105 -22.93 8.23 9.31
N ASP A 106 -22.03 7.24 9.29
CA ASP A 106 -22.27 5.94 8.67
C ASP A 106 -22.75 4.91 9.70
N LYS A 107 -23.88 4.26 9.40
CA LYS A 107 -24.47 3.20 10.22
C LYS A 107 -24.41 1.84 9.53
N THR A 108 -23.62 1.70 8.47
CA THR A 108 -23.54 0.46 7.69
C THR A 108 -22.99 -0.68 8.54
N ILE A 109 -23.70 -1.78 8.51
CA ILE A 109 -23.31 -3.07 9.10
C ILE A 109 -23.12 -4.07 7.96
N TRP A 110 -21.99 -4.78 7.97
CA TRP A 110 -21.66 -5.81 6.99
C TRP A 110 -21.91 -7.21 7.55
N SER A 111 -22.25 -8.12 6.67
CA SER A 111 -22.27 -9.56 6.97
C SER A 111 -20.85 -10.10 6.83
N ILE A 112 -20.10 -10.14 7.92
CA ILE A 112 -18.68 -10.50 7.93
C ILE A 112 -18.51 -11.98 8.27
N PRO A 113 -18.01 -12.84 7.34
CA PRO A 113 -17.58 -14.17 7.69
C PRO A 113 -16.30 -14.10 8.53
N LEU A 114 -16.45 -14.15 9.85
CA LEU A 114 -15.32 -14.11 10.77
C LEU A 114 -14.54 -15.42 10.72
N ASN A 115 -13.21 -15.30 10.71
CA ASN A 115 -12.31 -16.41 10.96
C ASN A 115 -11.19 -15.99 11.91
N SER A 116 -10.59 -16.95 12.60
CA SER A 116 -9.49 -16.70 13.53
C SER A 116 -8.53 -17.88 13.57
N SER A 117 -7.36 -17.68 14.16
CA SER A 117 -6.37 -18.72 14.42
C SER A 117 -6.87 -19.81 15.38
N ARG A 118 -8.08 -19.64 15.95
CA ARG A 118 -8.70 -20.60 16.89
C ARG A 118 -10.07 -21.04 16.41
N VAL A 119 -10.13 -22.26 15.95
CA VAL A 119 -11.37 -22.90 15.47
C VAL A 119 -12.42 -22.94 16.58
N GLN A 120 -12.03 -23.15 17.85
CA GLN A 120 -12.95 -23.20 18.99
C GLN A 120 -13.63 -21.83 19.23
N PHE A 121 -12.89 -20.73 19.07
CA PHE A 121 -13.44 -19.37 19.13
C PHE A 121 -14.60 -19.19 18.13
N LEU A 122 -14.48 -19.76 16.95
CA LEU A 122 -15.51 -19.66 15.91
C LEU A 122 -16.63 -20.67 16.07
N ARG A 123 -16.36 -21.89 16.57
CA ARG A 123 -17.40 -22.91 16.79
C ARG A 123 -18.44 -22.42 17.79
N ASN A 124 -18.04 -21.74 18.84
CA ASN A 124 -18.97 -21.26 19.86
C ASN A 124 -19.76 -20.03 19.42
N LEU A 125 -19.22 -19.23 18.47
CA LEU A 125 -20.00 -18.21 17.77
C LEU A 125 -21.04 -18.82 16.84
N ALA A 126 -20.70 -19.93 16.20
CA ALA A 126 -21.56 -20.65 15.25
C ALA A 126 -22.69 -21.44 15.95
N GLN A 127 -22.47 -21.96 17.16
CA GLN A 127 -23.48 -22.71 17.93
C GLN A 127 -24.68 -21.85 18.34
N ARG A 128 -24.52 -20.53 18.47
CA ARG A 128 -25.64 -19.61 18.74
C ARG A 128 -26.52 -19.36 17.51
N ASP A 129 -25.99 -19.50 16.29
CA ASP A 129 -26.69 -19.15 15.05
C ASP A 129 -26.87 -20.36 14.09
N GLY A 130 -26.56 -21.58 14.52
CA GLY A 130 -26.71 -22.80 13.71
C GLY A 130 -25.80 -22.91 12.48
N ALA A 131 -24.80 -22.05 12.32
CA ALA A 131 -23.96 -22.02 11.15
C ALA A 131 -22.52 -22.51 11.44
N SER A 132 -21.97 -23.33 10.56
CA SER A 132 -20.60 -23.89 10.68
C SER A 132 -19.45 -22.88 10.58
N ARG A 133 -19.74 -21.60 10.28
CA ARG A 133 -18.84 -20.45 10.32
C ARG A 133 -19.65 -19.22 10.69
N ALA A 134 -19.27 -18.53 11.76
CA ALA A 134 -20.01 -17.37 12.26
C ALA A 134 -20.02 -16.23 11.24
N ILE A 135 -21.20 -15.75 10.90
CA ILE A 135 -21.38 -14.49 10.18
C ILE A 135 -21.70 -13.41 11.21
N PHE A 136 -20.80 -12.43 11.32
CA PHE A 136 -20.99 -11.29 12.20
C PHE A 136 -21.83 -10.22 11.50
N GLN A 137 -23.09 -10.07 11.91
CA GLN A 137 -24.06 -9.15 11.31
C GLN A 137 -24.57 -8.07 12.29
N GLN A 138 -23.97 -7.98 13.46
CA GLN A 138 -24.36 -7.04 14.51
C GLN A 138 -23.31 -5.95 14.67
N LYS A 139 -23.71 -4.82 15.29
CA LYS A 139 -22.76 -3.76 15.60
C LYS A 139 -21.73 -4.18 16.65
N ASN A 140 -22.16 -4.94 17.64
CA ASN A 140 -21.36 -5.46 18.75
C ASN A 140 -21.72 -6.91 19.04
N MET A 141 -20.71 -7.69 19.46
CA MET A 141 -20.87 -9.06 19.95
C MET A 141 -19.83 -9.29 21.06
N ARG A 142 -20.19 -10.06 22.09
CA ARG A 142 -19.29 -10.50 23.13
C ARG A 142 -18.98 -11.99 22.96
N VAL A 143 -17.71 -12.33 23.08
CA VAL A 143 -17.26 -13.72 23.05
C VAL A 143 -16.92 -14.15 24.47
N GLU A 144 -17.32 -15.37 24.85
CA GLU A 144 -17.05 -15.88 26.19
C GLU A 144 -15.53 -16.05 26.43
N GLN A 145 -15.06 -15.51 27.53
CA GLN A 145 -13.64 -15.45 27.90
C GLN A 145 -12.99 -16.84 28.07
N LYS A 146 -13.79 -17.85 28.42
CA LYS A 146 -13.36 -19.26 28.57
C LYS A 146 -12.76 -19.86 27.28
N LEU A 147 -12.99 -19.20 26.14
CA LEU A 147 -12.63 -19.71 24.80
C LEU A 147 -11.26 -19.26 24.33
N VAL A 148 -10.64 -18.29 25.02
CA VAL A 148 -9.28 -17.80 24.70
C VAL A 148 -8.40 -17.98 25.93
N PRO A 149 -7.56 -19.02 26.02
CA PRO A 149 -6.63 -19.21 27.12
C PRO A 149 -5.72 -17.97 27.29
N ARG A 150 -5.55 -17.48 28.53
CA ARG A 150 -4.81 -16.25 28.85
C ARG A 150 -3.36 -16.23 28.30
N LYS A 151 -2.74 -17.38 28.08
CA LYS A 151 -1.34 -17.51 27.61
C LYS A 151 -1.17 -17.50 26.09
N ASN A 152 -2.27 -17.48 25.31
CA ASN A 152 -2.22 -17.66 23.86
C ASN A 152 -2.63 -16.39 23.11
N PHE A 153 -2.11 -16.23 21.89
CA PHE A 153 -2.49 -15.15 20.98
C PHE A 153 -3.82 -15.43 20.25
N LEU A 154 -4.47 -14.39 19.81
CA LEU A 154 -5.65 -14.45 18.94
C LEU A 154 -5.38 -13.65 17.66
N LYS A 155 -5.35 -14.32 16.50
CA LYS A 155 -5.33 -13.66 15.19
C LYS A 155 -6.71 -13.76 14.56
N VAL A 156 -7.42 -12.65 14.48
CA VAL A 156 -8.66 -12.48 13.72
C VAL A 156 -8.32 -12.20 12.25
N ASN A 157 -9.16 -12.59 11.33
CA ASN A 157 -8.88 -12.61 9.89
C ASN A 157 -7.70 -13.53 9.54
N PHE A 158 -7.70 -14.74 10.09
CA PHE A 158 -6.61 -15.70 9.87
C PHE A 158 -6.49 -16.07 8.39
N GLY A 159 -5.26 -16.05 7.87
CA GLY A 159 -4.96 -16.23 6.44
C GLY A 159 -5.37 -15.05 5.55
N GLU A 160 -5.81 -13.94 6.14
CA GLU A 160 -6.24 -12.71 5.43
C GLU A 160 -7.29 -13.01 4.35
N THR A 161 -8.29 -13.83 4.68
CA THR A 161 -9.35 -14.22 3.74
C THR A 161 -10.52 -13.25 3.74
N GLY A 162 -10.80 -12.54 4.86
CA GLY A 162 -11.88 -11.58 4.96
C GLY A 162 -11.50 -10.20 4.42
N PHE A 163 -12.47 -9.49 3.86
CA PHE A 163 -12.27 -8.12 3.38
C PHE A 163 -12.63 -7.10 4.47
N TYR A 164 -11.83 -7.05 5.51
CA TYR A 164 -11.94 -6.11 6.62
C TYR A 164 -10.59 -5.88 7.27
N ARG A 165 -10.44 -4.78 8.00
CA ARG A 165 -9.28 -4.53 8.86
C ARG A 165 -9.56 -5.00 10.27
N THR A 166 -8.52 -5.39 10.99
CA THR A 166 -8.63 -5.81 12.39
C THR A 166 -7.88 -4.83 13.29
N ALA A 167 -8.60 -4.24 14.25
CA ALA A 167 -8.06 -3.39 15.29
C ALA A 167 -8.07 -4.14 16.63
N TYR A 168 -6.90 -4.42 17.15
CA TYR A 168 -6.71 -5.01 18.47
C TYR A 168 -6.49 -3.92 19.52
N ASP A 169 -6.92 -4.16 20.77
CA ASP A 169 -6.39 -3.36 21.86
C ASP A 169 -4.91 -3.68 22.12
N LYS A 170 -4.26 -2.85 22.93
CA LYS A 170 -2.82 -2.93 23.17
C LYS A 170 -2.39 -4.29 23.73
N GLU A 171 -3.16 -4.87 24.65
CA GLU A 171 -2.82 -6.15 25.29
C GLU A 171 -2.86 -7.32 24.28
N LEU A 172 -3.90 -7.39 23.46
CA LEU A 172 -4.02 -8.41 22.42
C LEU A 172 -2.97 -8.23 21.30
N LEU A 173 -2.66 -6.98 20.97
CA LEU A 173 -1.61 -6.66 20.00
C LEU A 173 -0.24 -7.12 20.48
N GLU A 174 0.12 -6.88 21.74
CA GLU A 174 1.39 -7.33 22.34
C GLU A 174 1.53 -8.85 22.27
N LYS A 175 0.45 -9.60 22.52
CA LYS A 175 0.44 -11.06 22.41
C LYS A 175 0.71 -11.58 20.99
N LEU A 176 0.52 -10.74 19.96
CA LEU A 176 0.82 -11.08 18.57
C LEU A 176 2.30 -10.91 18.20
N LYS A 177 3.10 -10.14 18.96
CA LYS A 177 4.53 -9.93 18.66
C LYS A 177 5.33 -11.24 18.61
N ASN A 178 5.15 -12.09 19.60
CA ASN A 178 5.88 -13.37 19.66
C ASN A 178 5.53 -14.35 18.51
N PRO A 179 4.23 -14.56 18.17
CA PRO A 179 3.84 -15.35 16.99
C PRO A 179 4.36 -14.81 15.65
N VAL A 180 4.51 -13.50 15.51
CA VAL A 180 5.14 -12.87 14.34
C VAL A 180 6.65 -13.12 14.34
N LYS A 181 7.35 -12.81 15.44
CA LYS A 181 8.81 -12.92 15.60
C LYS A 181 9.31 -14.33 15.34
N ASN A 182 8.58 -15.34 15.84
CA ASN A 182 8.92 -16.75 15.71
C ASN A 182 8.27 -17.42 14.49
N LYS A 183 7.60 -16.65 13.60
CA LYS A 183 6.96 -17.15 12.37
C LYS A 183 5.94 -18.26 12.60
N ILE A 184 5.30 -18.29 13.77
CA ILE A 184 4.17 -19.17 14.06
C ILE A 184 2.97 -18.79 13.15
N LEU A 185 2.79 -17.49 12.90
CA LEU A 185 1.86 -16.98 11.92
C LEU A 185 2.45 -17.08 10.51
N GLY A 186 1.61 -17.45 9.54
CA GLY A 186 1.99 -17.48 8.12
C GLY A 186 2.32 -16.09 7.56
N PRO A 187 3.00 -16.00 6.41
CA PRO A 187 3.40 -14.72 5.82
C PRO A 187 2.22 -13.77 5.58
N ARG A 188 1.05 -14.30 5.18
CA ARG A 188 -0.17 -13.51 4.95
C ARG A 188 -0.67 -12.84 6.23
N ASP A 189 -0.67 -13.56 7.35
CA ASP A 189 -1.10 -13.02 8.63
C ASP A 189 -0.12 -11.95 9.13
N ARG A 190 1.19 -12.19 8.98
CA ARG A 190 2.21 -11.20 9.33
C ARG A 190 2.08 -9.94 8.48
N LEU A 191 1.87 -10.09 7.17
CA LEU A 191 1.57 -8.99 6.26
C LEU A 191 0.31 -8.22 6.71
N GLY A 192 -0.78 -8.94 7.00
CA GLY A 192 -2.07 -8.35 7.38
C GLY A 192 -1.98 -7.51 8.64
N ILE A 193 -1.26 -7.99 9.67
CA ILE A 193 -1.08 -7.26 10.93
C ILE A 193 -0.40 -5.91 10.68
N ILE A 194 0.73 -5.88 9.99
CA ILE A 194 1.47 -4.63 9.79
C ILE A 194 0.71 -3.65 8.87
N ARG A 195 0.06 -4.17 7.83
CA ARG A 195 -0.79 -3.38 6.93
C ARG A 195 -1.97 -2.73 7.67
N ASP A 196 -2.63 -3.50 8.55
CA ASP A 196 -3.74 -3.00 9.33
C ASP A 196 -3.28 -1.95 10.35
N LEU A 197 -2.17 -2.19 11.05
CA LEU A 197 -1.63 -1.24 12.02
C LEU A 197 -1.33 0.12 11.40
N PHE A 198 -0.62 0.18 10.27
CA PHE A 198 -0.31 1.45 9.63
C PHE A 198 -1.56 2.14 9.04
N ALA A 199 -2.49 1.38 8.48
CA ALA A 199 -3.75 1.96 7.99
C ALA A 199 -4.63 2.51 9.14
N LEU A 200 -4.68 1.81 10.27
CA LEU A 200 -5.40 2.25 11.47
C LEU A 200 -4.71 3.46 12.14
N ALA A 201 -3.38 3.51 12.10
CA ALA A 201 -2.60 4.66 12.57
C ALA A 201 -2.88 5.90 11.70
N GLU A 202 -2.87 5.78 10.39
CA GLU A 202 -3.26 6.86 9.47
C GLU A 202 -4.68 7.34 9.76
N ALA A 203 -5.61 6.41 9.95
CA ALA A 203 -7.01 6.69 10.28
C ALA A 203 -7.23 7.30 11.68
N GLY A 204 -6.21 7.29 12.55
CA GLY A 204 -6.32 7.76 13.92
C GLY A 204 -7.06 6.81 14.87
N THR A 205 -7.18 5.54 14.48
CA THR A 205 -7.80 4.50 15.32
C THR A 205 -6.83 3.96 16.35
N VAL A 206 -5.55 3.89 16.02
CA VAL A 206 -4.44 3.54 16.91
C VAL A 206 -3.33 4.59 16.82
N PRO A 207 -2.48 4.75 17.84
CA PRO A 207 -1.30 5.61 17.77
C PRO A 207 -0.33 5.12 16.68
N THR A 208 0.34 6.04 15.96
CA THR A 208 1.39 5.67 15.00
C THR A 208 2.57 4.96 15.68
N THR A 209 2.83 5.29 16.94
CA THR A 209 3.87 4.63 17.74
C THR A 209 3.63 3.15 17.94
N ASP A 210 2.39 2.70 18.08
CA ASP A 210 2.08 1.27 18.21
C ASP A 210 2.49 0.48 16.95
N ALA A 211 2.26 1.07 15.76
CA ALA A 211 2.69 0.48 14.51
C ALA A 211 4.23 0.45 14.37
N LEU A 212 4.91 1.50 14.81
CA LEU A 212 6.37 1.59 14.80
C LEU A 212 7.00 0.61 15.81
N GLU A 213 6.48 0.54 17.04
CA GLU A 213 6.93 -0.40 18.08
C GLU A 213 6.74 -1.87 17.64
N PHE A 214 5.68 -2.15 16.89
CA PHE A 214 5.41 -3.51 16.42
C PHE A 214 6.40 -3.99 15.36
N LEU A 215 7.16 -3.07 14.70
CA LEU A 215 8.20 -3.43 13.72
C LEU A 215 9.30 -4.31 14.32
N ASP A 216 9.54 -4.22 15.64
CA ASP A 216 10.51 -5.08 16.32
C ASP A 216 10.22 -6.58 16.13
N ALA A 217 8.96 -6.94 16.03
CA ALA A 217 8.56 -8.33 15.80
C ALA A 217 9.01 -8.89 14.42
N TYR A 218 9.37 -8.00 13.48
CA TYR A 218 9.79 -8.40 12.11
C TYR A 218 11.30 -8.51 11.94
N ARG A 219 12.13 -8.38 12.97
CA ARG A 219 13.60 -8.46 12.82
C ARG A 219 14.10 -9.77 12.20
N LYS A 220 13.35 -10.85 12.36
CA LYS A 220 13.67 -12.17 11.79
C LYS A 220 12.89 -12.49 10.50
N GLU A 221 12.19 -11.48 9.94
CA GLU A 221 11.42 -11.67 8.72
C GLU A 221 12.32 -11.98 7.52
N ASN A 222 11.82 -12.81 6.60
CA ASN A 222 12.54 -13.20 5.39
C ASN A 222 11.61 -13.31 4.17
N ASN A 223 10.35 -12.96 4.33
CA ASN A 223 9.41 -12.98 3.20
C ASN A 223 9.41 -11.64 2.48
N TYR A 224 9.63 -11.66 1.17
CA TYR A 224 9.70 -10.47 0.33
C TYR A 224 8.45 -9.58 0.43
N ILE A 225 7.25 -10.19 0.38
CA ILE A 225 5.99 -9.41 0.38
C ILE A 225 5.74 -8.74 1.74
N VAL A 226 6.15 -9.37 2.84
CA VAL A 226 6.04 -8.75 4.17
C VAL A 226 6.99 -7.54 4.27
N TRP A 227 8.22 -7.67 3.78
CA TRP A 227 9.18 -6.56 3.74
C TRP A 227 8.72 -5.43 2.83
N LEU A 228 8.09 -5.76 1.69
CA LEU A 228 7.52 -4.77 0.78
C LEU A 228 6.42 -3.94 1.47
N GLU A 229 5.56 -4.57 2.27
CA GLU A 229 4.52 -3.87 3.04
C GLU A 229 5.13 -2.95 4.12
N ILE A 230 6.12 -3.45 4.86
CA ILE A 230 6.84 -2.66 5.88
C ILE A 230 7.45 -1.42 5.24
N ALA A 231 8.18 -1.58 4.13
CA ALA A 231 8.81 -0.46 3.46
C ALA A 231 7.80 0.52 2.84
N SER A 232 6.70 0.02 2.25
CA SER A 232 5.63 0.87 1.72
C SER A 232 5.00 1.73 2.81
N SER A 233 4.82 1.16 4.00
CA SER A 233 4.30 1.87 5.17
C SER A 233 5.29 2.92 5.69
N LEU A 234 6.58 2.58 5.76
CA LEU A 234 7.64 3.52 6.16
C LEU A 234 7.86 4.61 5.12
N ALA A 235 7.84 4.29 3.82
CA ALA A 235 7.96 5.27 2.74
C ALA A 235 6.85 6.33 2.79
N ARG A 236 5.66 5.92 3.26
CA ARG A 236 4.57 6.85 3.52
C ARG A 236 4.96 7.88 4.59
N LEU A 237 5.51 7.43 5.71
CA LEU A 237 6.00 8.34 6.76
C LEU A 237 7.18 9.17 6.29
N GLU A 238 8.12 8.61 5.51
CA GLU A 238 9.23 9.35 4.91
C GLU A 238 8.72 10.51 4.04
N GLN A 239 7.74 10.27 3.17
CA GLN A 239 7.17 11.34 2.34
C GLN A 239 6.55 12.47 3.16
N LEU A 240 5.92 12.14 4.30
CA LEU A 240 5.26 13.12 5.17
C LEU A 240 6.26 13.87 6.04
N LEU A 241 7.32 13.21 6.50
CA LEU A 241 8.32 13.76 7.41
C LEU A 241 9.58 14.29 6.71
N ALA A 242 9.71 14.10 5.41
CA ALA A 242 10.94 14.39 4.63
C ALA A 242 11.47 15.82 4.75
N ARG A 243 10.60 16.80 5.02
CA ARG A 243 10.98 18.20 5.19
C ARG A 243 11.00 18.64 6.66
N THR A 244 11.10 17.69 7.56
CA THR A 244 11.17 17.90 9.00
C THR A 244 12.51 17.40 9.55
N VAL A 245 12.84 17.80 10.79
CA VAL A 245 14.01 17.29 11.50
C VAL A 245 13.98 15.78 11.71
N LEU A 246 12.79 15.17 11.68
CA LEU A 246 12.57 13.73 11.91
C LEU A 246 13.00 12.85 10.72
N ALA A 247 13.24 13.44 9.55
CA ALA A 247 13.62 12.66 8.36
C ALA A 247 14.88 11.81 8.62
N LYS A 248 15.90 12.38 9.29
CA LYS A 248 17.13 11.66 9.62
C LYS A 248 16.93 10.55 10.63
N ASP A 249 16.05 10.75 11.61
CA ASP A 249 15.78 9.74 12.64
C ASP A 249 14.97 8.57 12.05
N LEU A 250 14.03 8.85 11.16
CA LEU A 250 13.33 7.81 10.41
C LEU A 250 14.29 7.01 9.49
N GLN A 251 15.26 7.68 8.85
CA GLN A 251 16.30 7.01 8.06
C GLN A 251 17.16 6.07 8.92
N LYS A 252 17.48 6.43 10.17
CA LYS A 252 18.17 5.54 11.10
C LYS A 252 17.34 4.28 11.39
N LEU A 253 16.04 4.43 11.61
CA LEU A 253 15.15 3.28 11.79
C LEU A 253 15.13 2.36 10.55
N ILE A 254 15.06 2.94 9.35
CA ILE A 254 15.10 2.17 8.10
C ILE A 254 16.44 1.42 7.97
N LEU A 255 17.56 2.08 8.24
CA LEU A 255 18.87 1.42 8.25
C LEU A 255 18.93 0.26 9.25
N LYS A 256 18.39 0.44 10.46
CA LYS A 256 18.35 -0.60 11.48
C LYS A 256 17.56 -1.84 11.06
N LEU A 257 16.51 -1.64 10.26
CA LEU A 257 15.68 -2.72 9.73
C LEU A 257 16.31 -3.41 8.51
N PHE A 258 16.85 -2.65 7.55
CA PHE A 258 17.25 -3.19 6.25
C PHE A 258 18.74 -3.53 6.13
N SER A 259 19.66 -2.87 6.86
CA SER A 259 21.10 -3.19 6.77
C SER A 259 21.44 -4.62 7.20
N PRO A 260 20.82 -5.22 8.25
CA PRO A 260 21.03 -6.63 8.57
C PRO A 260 20.59 -7.58 7.45
N LEU A 261 19.50 -7.21 6.75
CA LEU A 261 18.99 -7.99 5.62
C LEU A 261 19.97 -7.96 4.44
N VAL A 262 20.52 -6.77 4.11
CA VAL A 262 21.55 -6.63 3.08
C VAL A 262 22.81 -7.41 3.45
N LYS A 263 23.24 -7.36 4.71
CA LYS A 263 24.40 -8.15 5.19
C LYS A 263 24.19 -9.66 4.97
N LYS A 264 22.99 -10.16 5.22
CA LYS A 264 22.61 -11.56 5.01
C LYS A 264 22.55 -11.96 3.53
N MET A 265 21.92 -11.11 2.70
CA MET A 265 21.65 -11.41 1.28
C MET A 265 22.85 -11.17 0.37
N GLY A 266 23.68 -10.15 0.67
CA GLY A 266 24.80 -9.72 -0.16
C GLY A 266 24.39 -9.08 -1.48
N TRP A 267 25.34 -8.93 -2.41
CA TRP A 267 25.14 -8.31 -3.73
C TRP A 267 24.97 -9.31 -4.87
N GLY A 268 25.40 -10.55 -4.67
CA GLY A 268 25.39 -11.61 -5.69
C GLY A 268 24.28 -12.63 -5.46
N LYS A 269 23.73 -13.16 -6.54
CA LYS A 269 22.81 -14.28 -6.49
C LYS A 269 23.57 -15.55 -6.06
N LYS A 270 22.99 -16.35 -5.17
CA LYS A 270 23.49 -17.67 -4.79
C LYS A 270 22.79 -18.74 -5.62
N SER A 271 23.45 -19.85 -5.90
CA SER A 271 22.93 -20.92 -6.76
C SER A 271 21.61 -21.54 -6.32
N SER A 272 21.37 -21.60 -5.00
CA SER A 272 20.17 -22.20 -4.39
C SER A 272 19.06 -21.22 -4.07
N GLU A 273 19.11 -19.97 -4.55
CA GLU A 273 18.13 -18.95 -4.19
C GLU A 273 16.84 -19.05 -5.02
N HIS A 274 15.72 -18.90 -4.32
CA HIS A 274 14.43 -18.70 -4.97
C HIS A 274 14.33 -17.33 -5.65
N HIS A 275 13.46 -17.20 -6.64
CA HIS A 275 13.21 -15.92 -7.32
C HIS A 275 12.85 -14.80 -6.34
N THR A 276 12.07 -15.09 -5.31
CA THR A 276 11.69 -14.11 -4.27
C THR A 276 12.88 -13.60 -3.45
N ASP A 277 13.95 -14.37 -3.32
CA ASP A 277 15.17 -13.93 -2.62
C ASP A 277 15.94 -12.90 -3.45
N THR A 278 15.96 -13.08 -4.78
CA THR A 278 16.53 -12.11 -5.71
C THR A 278 15.79 -10.77 -5.65
N LEU A 279 14.44 -10.81 -5.60
CA LEU A 279 13.63 -9.61 -5.42
C LEU A 279 13.89 -8.95 -4.06
N LEU A 280 13.98 -9.74 -2.99
CA LEU A 280 14.25 -9.24 -1.64
C LEU A 280 15.64 -8.60 -1.53
N ARG A 281 16.66 -9.16 -2.19
CA ARG A 281 18.01 -8.60 -2.26
C ARG A 281 18.00 -7.21 -2.88
N SER A 282 17.48 -7.10 -4.09
CA SER A 282 17.40 -5.81 -4.82
C SER A 282 16.67 -4.76 -3.99
N PHE A 283 15.55 -5.16 -3.40
CA PHE A 283 14.73 -4.32 -2.57
C PHE A 283 15.43 -3.85 -1.29
N ALA A 284 16.09 -4.76 -0.57
CA ALA A 284 16.83 -4.41 0.65
C ALA A 284 18.01 -3.49 0.38
N LEU A 285 18.74 -3.71 -0.73
CA LEU A 285 19.81 -2.84 -1.20
C LEU A 285 19.29 -1.43 -1.47
N ASP A 286 18.16 -1.33 -2.17
CA ASP A 286 17.53 -0.04 -2.47
C ASP A 286 17.15 0.71 -1.19
N GLN A 287 16.42 0.07 -0.28
CA GLN A 287 15.97 0.70 0.97
C GLN A 287 17.14 1.18 1.85
N ALA A 288 18.13 0.33 2.09
CA ALA A 288 19.28 0.68 2.91
C ALA A 288 20.19 1.73 2.22
N GLY A 289 20.34 1.62 0.90
CA GLY A 289 21.13 2.56 0.12
C GLY A 289 20.50 3.96 0.07
N GLN A 290 19.20 4.06 -0.16
CA GLN A 290 18.48 5.34 -0.14
C GLN A 290 18.49 5.98 1.25
N ALA A 291 18.40 5.18 2.31
CA ALA A 291 18.47 5.63 3.69
C ALA A 291 19.88 6.10 4.11
N GLY A 292 20.92 5.89 3.29
CA GLY A 292 22.23 6.48 3.47
C GLY A 292 23.33 5.54 3.97
N ASP A 293 23.21 4.21 3.81
CA ASP A 293 24.28 3.27 4.12
C ASP A 293 25.51 3.56 3.23
N LYS A 294 26.57 4.07 3.85
CA LYS A 294 27.78 4.52 3.13
C LYS A 294 28.46 3.40 2.34
N LYS A 295 28.48 2.16 2.88
CA LYS A 295 29.10 1.01 2.21
C LYS A 295 28.30 0.60 0.98
N ILE A 296 26.98 0.56 1.10
CA ILE A 296 26.08 0.24 0.00
C ILE A 296 26.19 1.29 -1.11
N ILE A 297 26.20 2.58 -0.77
CA ILE A 297 26.36 3.69 -1.73
C ILE A 297 27.68 3.57 -2.50
N ALA A 298 28.79 3.30 -1.81
CA ALA A 298 30.11 3.15 -2.45
C ALA A 298 30.13 1.99 -3.47
N ILE A 299 29.57 0.84 -3.08
CA ILE A 299 29.48 -0.33 -3.97
C ILE A 299 28.52 -0.05 -5.15
N ALA A 300 27.38 0.60 -4.91
CA ALA A 300 26.45 0.99 -5.97
C ALA A 300 27.11 1.90 -7.01
N ARG A 301 27.88 2.90 -6.58
CA ARG A 301 28.67 3.78 -7.48
C ARG A 301 29.68 3.02 -8.30
N LYS A 302 30.41 2.07 -7.69
CA LYS A 302 31.38 1.20 -8.41
C LYS A 302 30.65 0.38 -9.48
N LYS A 303 29.52 -0.26 -9.13
CA LYS A 303 28.72 -1.05 -10.07
C LYS A 303 28.13 -0.19 -11.19
N PHE A 304 27.59 1.00 -10.90
CA PHE A 304 27.04 1.90 -11.92
C PHE A 304 28.08 2.32 -12.99
N ASN A 305 29.34 2.37 -12.61
CA ASN A 305 30.45 2.69 -13.51
C ASN A 305 31.00 1.46 -14.24
N SER A 306 30.63 0.24 -13.84
CA SER A 306 31.03 -0.98 -14.55
C SER A 306 30.22 -1.19 -15.84
N LYS A 307 30.76 -1.97 -16.79
CA LYS A 307 30.05 -2.32 -18.03
C LYS A 307 28.84 -3.20 -17.78
N ASN A 308 28.93 -4.09 -16.80
CA ASN A 308 27.91 -5.12 -16.54
C ASN A 308 27.35 -5.00 -15.12
N VAL A 309 26.18 -4.35 -14.99
CA VAL A 309 25.38 -4.39 -13.76
C VAL A 309 24.39 -5.55 -13.88
N PRO A 310 24.38 -6.51 -12.94
CA PRO A 310 23.41 -7.59 -12.99
C PRO A 310 21.97 -7.06 -13.10
N PRO A 311 21.15 -7.63 -14.01
CA PRO A 311 19.79 -7.11 -14.28
C PRO A 311 18.93 -6.98 -13.02
N ASP A 312 19.02 -7.95 -12.11
CA ASP A 312 18.20 -8.04 -10.91
C ASP A 312 18.42 -6.88 -9.92
N ILE A 313 19.59 -6.25 -9.93
CA ILE A 313 19.91 -5.15 -9.01
C ILE A 313 20.07 -3.79 -9.70
N ARG A 314 19.87 -3.71 -11.04
CA ARG A 314 20.03 -2.45 -11.78
C ARG A 314 19.17 -1.32 -11.23
N GLY A 315 17.89 -1.61 -10.96
CA GLY A 315 16.97 -0.63 -10.40
C GLY A 315 17.49 -0.04 -9.09
N ALA A 316 17.90 -0.89 -8.16
CA ALA A 316 18.47 -0.47 -6.88
C ALA A 316 19.76 0.34 -7.06
N VAL A 317 20.67 -0.12 -7.92
CA VAL A 317 21.94 0.61 -8.21
C VAL A 317 21.64 1.99 -8.76
N TYR A 318 20.70 2.11 -9.70
CA TYR A 318 20.38 3.41 -10.32
C TYR A 318 19.72 4.35 -9.31
N SER A 319 18.74 3.88 -8.56
CA SER A 319 18.06 4.68 -7.55
C SER A 319 19.05 5.19 -6.47
N ILE A 320 19.90 4.32 -5.93
CA ILE A 320 20.91 4.70 -4.94
C ILE A 320 21.87 5.74 -5.49
N VAL A 321 22.39 5.52 -6.71
CA VAL A 321 23.35 6.45 -7.33
C VAL A 321 22.72 7.79 -7.64
N ALA A 322 21.48 7.82 -8.10
CA ALA A 322 20.75 9.06 -8.34
C ALA A 322 20.49 9.82 -7.05
N THR A 323 19.98 9.13 -5.99
CA THR A 323 19.67 9.73 -4.68
C THR A 323 20.87 10.42 -4.03
N HIS A 324 22.07 9.87 -4.21
CA HIS A 324 23.31 10.38 -3.63
C HIS A 324 24.26 11.00 -4.68
N GLY A 325 23.77 11.19 -5.91
CA GLY A 325 24.54 11.70 -7.03
C GLY A 325 24.44 13.22 -7.22
N GLY A 326 25.34 13.73 -8.05
CA GLY A 326 25.39 15.11 -8.47
C GLY A 326 25.29 15.29 -9.99
N VAL A 327 25.81 16.42 -10.48
CA VAL A 327 25.78 16.77 -11.92
C VAL A 327 26.49 15.72 -12.78
N LYS A 328 27.59 15.16 -12.29
CA LYS A 328 28.40 14.16 -13.01
C LYS A 328 27.57 12.88 -13.26
N GLU A 329 26.92 12.35 -12.21
CA GLU A 329 26.07 11.18 -12.32
C GLU A 329 24.86 11.47 -13.20
N TYR A 330 24.21 12.62 -13.03
CA TYR A 330 23.06 13.02 -13.86
C TYR A 330 23.40 13.01 -15.36
N LYS A 331 24.53 13.60 -15.75
CA LYS A 331 25.01 13.57 -17.15
C LYS A 331 25.20 12.14 -17.65
N LYS A 332 25.73 11.23 -16.79
CA LYS A 332 25.88 9.81 -17.14
C LYS A 332 24.52 9.12 -17.35
N PHE A 333 23.51 9.39 -16.50
CA PHE A 333 22.17 8.87 -16.70
C PHE A 333 21.56 9.29 -18.02
N ILE A 334 21.63 10.58 -18.35
CA ILE A 334 21.15 11.10 -19.65
C ILE A 334 21.85 10.45 -20.82
N ASN A 335 23.19 10.30 -20.76
CA ASN A 335 23.96 9.67 -21.83
C ASN A 335 23.61 8.18 -21.99
N LYS A 336 23.46 7.45 -20.86
CA LYS A 336 23.00 6.04 -20.90
C LYS A 336 21.60 5.93 -21.50
N TYR A 337 20.65 6.79 -21.07
CA TYR A 337 19.28 6.82 -21.61
C TYR A 337 19.24 7.02 -23.12
N LYS A 338 20.03 7.97 -23.63
CA LYS A 338 20.09 8.26 -25.07
C LYS A 338 20.69 7.14 -25.90
N LYS A 339 21.66 6.39 -25.35
CA LYS A 339 22.32 5.26 -26.02
C LYS A 339 21.58 3.95 -25.90
N GLU A 340 20.68 3.82 -24.91
CA GLU A 340 19.94 2.58 -24.66
C GLU A 340 18.92 2.34 -25.78
N THR A 341 18.72 1.08 -26.12
CA THR A 341 17.72 0.64 -27.11
C THR A 341 16.54 -0.07 -26.45
N LEU A 342 16.79 -0.78 -25.32
CA LEU A 342 15.76 -1.51 -24.61
C LEU A 342 14.88 -0.54 -23.80
N HIS A 343 13.59 -0.52 -24.11
CA HIS A 343 12.67 0.42 -23.50
C HIS A 343 12.49 0.25 -21.98
N GLU A 344 12.51 -0.98 -21.48
CA GLU A 344 12.48 -1.23 -20.03
C GLU A 344 13.66 -0.60 -19.32
N GLU A 345 14.84 -0.65 -19.90
CA GLU A 345 16.04 -0.06 -19.35
C GLU A 345 16.01 1.48 -19.44
N LYS A 346 15.48 2.03 -20.54
CA LYS A 346 15.17 3.47 -20.64
C LYS A 346 14.23 3.91 -19.51
N ASN A 347 13.19 3.12 -19.22
CA ASN A 347 12.25 3.45 -18.15
C ASN A 347 12.90 3.41 -16.77
N ARG A 348 13.82 2.45 -16.50
CA ARG A 348 14.61 2.43 -15.26
C ARG A 348 15.50 3.67 -15.12
N LEU A 349 16.24 3.98 -16.18
CA LEU A 349 17.12 5.15 -16.22
C LEU A 349 16.32 6.46 -16.07
N GLY A 350 15.19 6.55 -16.78
CA GLY A 350 14.29 7.72 -16.72
C GLY A 350 13.67 7.89 -15.33
N GLY A 351 13.18 6.81 -14.73
CA GLY A 351 12.63 6.82 -13.37
C GLY A 351 13.66 7.31 -12.35
N ALA A 352 14.89 6.83 -12.43
CA ALA A 352 15.99 7.24 -11.55
C ALA A 352 16.35 8.74 -11.66
N LEU A 353 16.04 9.43 -12.77
CA LEU A 353 16.22 10.89 -12.85
C LEU A 353 15.38 11.64 -11.80
N GLY A 354 14.27 11.06 -11.37
CA GLY A 354 13.41 11.61 -10.32
C GLY A 354 13.97 11.41 -8.90
N ASP A 355 14.96 10.54 -8.69
CA ASP A 355 15.51 10.24 -7.35
C ASP A 355 16.58 11.24 -6.90
N PHE A 356 17.07 12.09 -7.77
CA PHE A 356 18.05 13.13 -7.38
C PHE A 356 17.50 14.07 -6.30
N LYS A 357 18.36 14.53 -5.38
CA LYS A 357 17.99 15.52 -4.35
C LYS A 357 18.19 16.97 -4.80
N ASN A 358 19.02 17.19 -5.83
CA ASN A 358 19.32 18.52 -6.31
C ASN A 358 18.16 19.10 -7.13
N LYS A 359 17.59 20.21 -6.68
CA LYS A 359 16.44 20.88 -7.30
C LYS A 359 16.66 21.27 -8.76
N LYS A 360 17.89 21.73 -9.12
CA LYS A 360 18.22 22.09 -10.51
C LYS A 360 18.20 20.86 -11.41
N LEU A 361 18.67 19.70 -10.93
CA LEU A 361 18.66 18.45 -11.68
C LEU A 361 17.24 17.92 -11.86
N LEU A 362 16.39 18.01 -10.82
CA LEU A 362 14.98 17.61 -10.89
C LEU A 362 14.19 18.48 -11.89
N LYS A 363 14.47 19.80 -11.95
CA LYS A 363 13.89 20.67 -12.99
C LYS A 363 14.30 20.20 -14.39
N ARG A 364 15.59 19.91 -14.60
CA ARG A 364 16.10 19.38 -15.89
C ARG A 364 15.49 18.00 -16.21
N ALA A 365 15.18 17.17 -15.21
CA ALA A 365 14.49 15.90 -15.45
C ALA A 365 13.08 16.11 -15.97
N CYS A 366 12.33 17.10 -15.46
CA CYS A 366 11.02 17.46 -16.02
C CYS A 366 11.13 17.97 -17.48
N GLU A 367 12.13 18.81 -17.78
CA GLU A 367 12.38 19.33 -19.13
C GLU A 367 12.76 18.19 -20.08
N PHE A 368 13.63 17.26 -19.63
CA PHE A 368 14.05 16.10 -20.39
C PHE A 368 12.87 15.16 -20.69
N ALA A 369 11.95 14.97 -19.74
CA ALA A 369 10.75 14.15 -19.91
C ALA A 369 9.87 14.61 -21.07
N MET A 370 9.85 15.92 -21.37
CA MET A 370 9.08 16.50 -22.47
C MET A 370 9.85 16.58 -23.80
N SER A 371 11.14 16.21 -23.80
CA SER A 371 11.98 16.30 -24.98
C SER A 371 11.72 15.19 -26.00
N LYS A 372 12.19 15.37 -27.23
CA LYS A 372 12.12 14.37 -28.32
C LYS A 372 12.84 13.04 -28.02
N HIS A 373 13.65 12.98 -27.00
CA HIS A 373 14.36 11.77 -26.58
C HIS A 373 13.48 10.80 -25.79
N VAL A 374 12.34 11.28 -25.24
CA VAL A 374 11.43 10.50 -24.41
C VAL A 374 10.12 10.29 -25.18
N ARG A 375 9.68 9.03 -25.27
CA ARG A 375 8.39 8.71 -25.89
C ARG A 375 7.25 9.30 -25.08
N SER A 376 6.18 9.70 -25.74
CA SER A 376 5.00 10.27 -25.10
C SER A 376 4.48 9.40 -23.93
N GLN A 377 4.41 8.08 -24.14
CA GLN A 377 3.96 7.13 -23.12
C GLN A 377 4.88 7.04 -21.88
N ASP A 378 6.16 7.36 -22.01
CA ASP A 378 7.16 7.26 -20.93
C ASP A 378 7.34 8.59 -20.17
N THR A 379 6.90 9.71 -20.76
CA THR A 379 6.99 11.06 -20.18
C THR A 379 6.45 11.13 -18.75
N MET A 380 5.24 10.57 -18.55
CA MET A 380 4.57 10.65 -17.25
C MET A 380 5.24 9.79 -16.19
N GLY A 381 5.96 8.74 -16.57
CA GLY A 381 6.77 7.94 -15.65
C GLY A 381 7.88 8.80 -15.01
N ILE A 382 8.63 9.56 -15.83
CA ILE A 382 9.69 10.46 -15.35
C ILE A 382 9.10 11.62 -14.54
N LEU A 383 8.03 12.26 -15.02
CA LEU A 383 7.39 13.35 -14.29
C LEU A 383 6.85 12.89 -12.93
N SER A 384 6.22 11.71 -12.88
CA SER A 384 5.69 11.16 -11.63
C SER A 384 6.79 10.80 -10.64
N SER A 385 7.96 10.30 -11.08
CA SER A 385 9.09 10.04 -10.20
C SER A 385 9.62 11.32 -9.55
N VAL A 386 9.71 12.43 -10.30
CA VAL A 386 10.05 13.75 -9.75
C VAL A 386 9.01 14.22 -8.74
N GLY A 387 7.72 14.04 -9.02
CA GLY A 387 6.63 14.44 -8.12
C GLY A 387 6.55 13.63 -6.83
N ALA A 388 6.89 12.34 -6.89
CA ALA A 388 6.97 11.45 -5.74
C ALA A 388 8.15 11.80 -4.81
N ASN A 389 9.23 12.37 -5.36
CA ASN A 389 10.38 12.83 -4.60
C ASN A 389 10.01 14.06 -3.76
N SER A 390 10.25 14.02 -2.45
CA SER A 390 10.00 15.15 -1.56
C SER A 390 10.73 16.43 -1.95
N HIS A 391 11.94 16.34 -2.51
CA HIS A 391 12.72 17.49 -3.02
C HIS A 391 12.18 18.00 -4.36
N GLY A 392 11.53 17.15 -5.14
CA GLY A 392 11.00 17.46 -6.48
C GLY A 392 9.56 17.95 -6.50
N ARG A 393 8.80 17.77 -5.42
CA ARG A 393 7.36 18.00 -5.37
C ARG A 393 6.92 19.42 -5.79
N ASP A 394 7.57 20.46 -5.27
CA ASP A 394 7.28 21.86 -5.68
C ASP A 394 7.66 22.12 -7.14
N ILE A 395 8.75 21.50 -7.60
CA ILE A 395 9.26 21.63 -8.99
C ILE A 395 8.25 21.00 -9.94
N TRP A 396 7.86 19.77 -9.66
CA TRP A 396 6.87 19.03 -10.41
C TRP A 396 5.53 19.77 -10.45
N TRP A 397 5.05 20.29 -9.32
CA TRP A 397 3.80 21.03 -9.25
C TRP A 397 3.83 22.30 -10.10
N ASN A 398 4.91 23.07 -10.03
CA ASN A 398 5.10 24.26 -10.85
C ASN A 398 5.23 23.92 -12.34
N PHE A 399 5.92 22.83 -12.65
CA PHE A 399 6.06 22.35 -14.02
C PHE A 399 4.71 21.90 -14.60
N MET A 400 3.92 21.12 -13.87
CA MET A 400 2.59 20.64 -14.24
C MET A 400 1.65 21.81 -14.54
N ARG A 401 1.59 22.82 -13.67
CA ARG A 401 0.72 23.99 -13.87
C ARG A 401 1.07 24.76 -15.14
N ARG A 402 2.37 25.00 -15.38
CA ARG A 402 2.84 25.76 -16.55
C ARG A 402 2.58 25.01 -17.86
N ASN A 403 2.62 23.71 -17.85
CA ASN A 403 2.48 22.85 -19.02
C ASN A 403 1.10 22.17 -19.10
N TRP A 404 0.13 22.61 -18.28
CA TRP A 404 -1.15 21.93 -18.15
C TRP A 404 -1.87 21.75 -19.49
N LYS A 405 -1.97 22.81 -20.28
CA LYS A 405 -2.61 22.77 -21.62
C LYS A 405 -1.93 21.73 -22.54
N THR A 406 -0.60 21.73 -22.58
CA THR A 406 0.18 20.76 -23.38
C THR A 406 -0.04 19.32 -22.92
N LEU A 407 -0.12 19.09 -21.60
CA LEU A 407 -0.32 17.75 -21.03
C LEU A 407 -1.76 17.26 -21.31
N VAL A 408 -2.75 18.12 -21.18
CA VAL A 408 -4.15 17.81 -21.55
C VAL A 408 -4.26 17.51 -23.05
N SER A 409 -3.67 18.33 -23.92
CA SER A 409 -3.65 18.09 -25.36
C SER A 409 -2.97 16.76 -25.74
N ARG A 410 -1.90 16.41 -25.04
CA ARG A 410 -1.13 15.17 -25.33
C ARG A 410 -1.79 13.89 -24.83
N TYR A 411 -2.48 13.94 -23.67
CA TYR A 411 -2.98 12.75 -22.96
C TYR A 411 -4.50 12.69 -22.86
N GLY A 412 -5.21 13.70 -23.39
CA GLY A 412 -6.66 13.84 -23.32
C GLY A 412 -7.16 14.26 -21.94
N GLU A 413 -8.40 14.72 -21.89
CA GLU A 413 -9.04 15.18 -20.65
C GLU A 413 -9.48 14.03 -19.74
N GLY A 414 -9.59 12.80 -20.29
CA GLY A 414 -10.14 11.61 -19.63
C GLY A 414 -9.19 10.45 -19.43
N GLY A 415 -7.89 10.61 -19.71
CA GLY A 415 -6.95 9.49 -19.71
C GLY A 415 -6.49 9.10 -18.29
N LEU A 416 -6.34 7.77 -18.04
CA LEU A 416 -5.68 7.21 -16.84
C LEU A 416 -4.32 7.88 -16.56
N THR A 417 -3.62 8.27 -17.61
CA THR A 417 -2.30 8.90 -17.55
C THR A 417 -2.33 10.24 -16.83
N LEU A 418 -3.32 11.09 -17.12
CA LEU A 418 -3.48 12.39 -16.45
C LEU A 418 -3.89 12.22 -14.98
N GLY A 419 -4.78 11.25 -14.71
CA GLY A 419 -5.16 10.87 -13.34
C GLY A 419 -3.96 10.41 -12.50
N HIS A 420 -3.04 9.65 -13.08
CA HIS A 420 -1.80 9.26 -12.39
C HIS A 420 -0.89 10.46 -12.14
N ALA A 421 -0.79 11.37 -13.10
CA ALA A 421 0.01 12.57 -12.94
C ALA A 421 -0.43 13.40 -11.74
N VAL A 422 -1.73 13.71 -11.63
CA VAL A 422 -2.23 14.54 -10.53
C VAL A 422 -2.04 13.89 -9.16
N LYS A 423 -1.95 12.56 -9.08
CA LYS A 423 -1.69 11.81 -7.83
C LYS A 423 -0.27 11.97 -7.29
N ALA A 424 0.71 12.40 -8.07
CA ALA A 424 2.10 12.51 -7.62
C ALA A 424 2.30 13.48 -6.42
N ILE A 425 1.44 14.48 -6.25
CA ILE A 425 1.49 15.42 -5.10
C ILE A 425 0.89 14.81 -3.81
N SER A 426 0.17 13.70 -3.89
CA SER A 426 -0.61 13.14 -2.78
C SER A 426 0.22 12.73 -1.54
N GLY A 427 1.54 12.60 -1.67
CA GLY A 427 2.47 12.33 -0.56
C GLY A 427 2.78 13.56 0.31
N SER A 428 2.19 14.73 0.09
CA SER A 428 2.42 15.93 0.89
C SER A 428 1.55 15.99 2.15
N ALA A 429 2.09 16.60 3.21
CA ALA A 429 1.35 17.04 4.41
C ALA A 429 1.37 18.57 4.57
N GLU A 430 1.74 19.32 3.53
CA GLU A 430 1.86 20.77 3.60
C GLU A 430 0.56 21.46 3.15
N ARG A 431 0.04 22.35 4.01
CA ARG A 431 -1.21 23.11 3.71
C ARG A 431 -1.11 23.90 2.41
N LYS A 432 0.07 24.44 2.08
CA LYS A 432 0.28 25.18 0.82
C LYS A 432 -0.04 24.32 -0.41
N HIS A 433 0.32 23.03 -0.41
CA HIS A 433 0.03 22.14 -1.53
C HIS A 433 -1.45 21.85 -1.66
N PHE A 434 -2.15 21.63 -0.55
CA PHE A 434 -3.59 21.47 -0.55
C PHE A 434 -4.31 22.71 -1.13
N SER A 435 -3.95 23.90 -0.62
CA SER A 435 -4.58 25.16 -1.08
C SER A 435 -4.29 25.47 -2.54
N ALA A 436 -3.02 25.30 -2.98
CA ALA A 436 -2.62 25.52 -4.36
C ALA A 436 -3.31 24.52 -5.32
N PHE A 437 -3.40 23.25 -4.93
CA PHE A 437 -4.04 22.21 -5.73
C PHE A 437 -5.55 22.47 -5.87
N LYS A 438 -6.23 22.78 -4.76
CA LYS A 438 -7.65 23.10 -4.75
C LYS A 438 -7.97 24.33 -5.64
N LYS A 439 -7.19 25.41 -5.49
CA LYS A 439 -7.35 26.64 -6.27
C LYS A 439 -7.14 26.41 -7.77
N PHE A 440 -6.11 25.64 -8.12
CA PHE A 440 -5.80 25.36 -9.53
C PHE A 440 -6.92 24.60 -10.23
N PHE A 441 -7.41 23.51 -9.66
CA PHE A 441 -8.46 22.70 -10.28
C PHE A 441 -9.88 23.29 -10.17
N ALA A 442 -10.06 24.36 -9.41
CA ALA A 442 -11.29 25.17 -9.47
C ALA A 442 -11.42 25.94 -10.80
N THR A 443 -10.29 26.31 -11.43
CA THR A 443 -10.24 27.08 -12.69
C THR A 443 -9.75 26.26 -13.88
N HIS A 444 -9.23 25.05 -13.67
CA HIS A 444 -8.73 24.14 -14.70
C HIS A 444 -9.41 22.78 -14.56
N PRO A 445 -10.71 22.69 -14.94
CA PRO A 445 -11.45 21.45 -14.81
C PRO A 445 -10.83 20.36 -15.69
N ALA A 446 -10.80 19.14 -15.18
CA ALA A 446 -10.38 17.95 -15.90
C ALA A 446 -11.43 16.85 -15.65
N PRO A 447 -12.52 16.81 -16.45
CA PRO A 447 -13.66 15.92 -16.22
C PRO A 447 -13.25 14.46 -16.03
N GLY A 448 -12.39 13.92 -16.90
CA GLY A 448 -11.92 12.54 -16.82
C GLY A 448 -10.90 12.25 -15.69
N ALA A 449 -10.47 13.27 -14.93
CA ALA A 449 -9.62 13.11 -13.73
C ALA A 449 -10.33 13.62 -12.45
N LYS A 450 -11.61 13.93 -12.49
CA LYS A 450 -12.39 14.51 -11.38
C LYS A 450 -12.30 13.68 -10.12
N ARG A 451 -12.43 12.36 -10.24
CA ARG A 451 -12.33 11.41 -9.13
C ARG A 451 -10.91 11.39 -8.55
N SER A 452 -9.89 11.37 -9.41
CA SER A 452 -8.48 11.41 -9.00
C SER A 452 -8.15 12.71 -8.26
N ILE A 453 -8.66 13.86 -8.71
CA ILE A 453 -8.51 15.17 -8.06
C ILE A 453 -9.15 15.15 -6.66
N SER A 454 -10.38 14.64 -6.52
CA SER A 454 -11.07 14.50 -5.24
C SER A 454 -10.30 13.60 -4.28
N GLN A 455 -9.77 12.47 -4.76
CA GLN A 455 -8.93 11.56 -3.97
C GLN A 455 -7.64 12.22 -3.49
N VAL A 456 -7.00 13.05 -4.32
CA VAL A 456 -5.79 13.79 -3.93
C VAL A 456 -6.10 14.82 -2.84
N LEU A 457 -7.18 15.57 -2.96
CA LEU A 457 -7.61 16.54 -1.95
C LEU A 457 -7.88 15.87 -0.60
N GLU A 458 -8.64 14.77 -0.59
CA GLU A 458 -8.90 13.99 0.61
C GLU A 458 -7.59 13.45 1.22
N ARG A 459 -6.67 12.97 0.38
CA ARG A 459 -5.38 12.44 0.80
C ARG A 459 -4.49 13.52 1.44
N LEU A 460 -4.40 14.70 0.83
CA LEU A 460 -3.64 15.83 1.37
C LEU A 460 -4.21 16.30 2.71
N GLU A 461 -5.53 16.41 2.82
CA GLU A 461 -6.21 16.80 4.07
C GLU A 461 -5.96 15.75 5.17
N GLY A 462 -6.08 14.46 4.86
CA GLY A 462 -5.80 13.35 5.77
C GLY A 462 -4.34 13.33 6.24
N ASN A 463 -3.37 13.57 5.34
CA ASN A 463 -1.95 13.65 5.68
C ASN A 463 -1.65 14.78 6.67
N ILE A 464 -2.23 15.97 6.42
CA ILE A 464 -2.07 17.13 7.32
C ILE A 464 -2.61 16.80 8.71
N ALA A 465 -3.78 16.18 8.78
CA ALA A 465 -4.40 15.79 10.04
C ALA A 465 -3.58 14.71 10.77
N TRP A 466 -3.07 13.72 10.04
CA TRP A 466 -2.24 12.65 10.61
C TRP A 466 -0.98 13.20 11.26
N ILE A 467 -0.20 14.00 10.52
CA ILE A 467 1.05 14.57 11.05
C ILE A 467 0.77 15.55 12.17
N LYS A 468 -0.26 16.39 12.09
CA LYS A 468 -0.65 17.30 13.17
C LYS A 468 -0.94 16.53 14.47
N ARG A 469 -1.61 15.38 14.39
CA ARG A 469 -1.98 14.55 15.54
C ARG A 469 -0.79 13.82 16.17
N ASP A 470 0.08 13.21 15.35
CA ASP A 470 1.03 12.21 15.83
C ASP A 470 2.50 12.66 15.80
N ARG A 471 2.83 13.81 15.20
CA ARG A 471 4.22 14.27 15.03
C ARG A 471 5.05 14.21 16.31
N LYS A 472 4.53 14.77 17.42
CA LYS A 472 5.27 14.81 18.70
C LYS A 472 5.51 13.39 19.25
N LYS A 473 4.52 12.50 19.15
CA LYS A 473 4.65 11.10 19.58
C LYS A 473 5.66 10.35 18.74
N ILE A 474 5.62 10.54 17.41
CA ILE A 474 6.59 9.97 16.48
C ILE A 474 8.00 10.49 16.80
N GLU A 475 8.14 11.79 17.10
CA GLU A 475 9.42 12.38 17.46
C GLU A 475 9.99 11.75 18.73
N ASN A 476 9.20 11.65 19.79
CA ASN A 476 9.63 11.03 21.04
C ASN A 476 10.04 9.57 20.82
N PHE A 477 9.27 8.83 20.01
CA PHE A 477 9.61 7.45 19.66
C PHE A 477 10.93 7.38 18.88
N LEU A 478 11.11 8.19 17.84
CA LEU A 478 12.30 8.15 16.97
C LEU A 478 13.59 8.64 17.67
N ARG A 479 13.49 9.43 18.73
CA ARG A 479 14.63 9.94 19.52
C ARG A 479 14.89 9.17 20.79
N GLY A 480 13.94 8.36 21.26
CA GLY A 480 14.15 7.41 22.34
C GLY A 480 15.08 6.25 21.93
N ASP A 481 15.42 5.38 22.88
CA ASP A 481 16.16 4.15 22.58
C ASP A 481 15.27 3.20 21.76
N ILE A 482 15.33 3.36 20.44
CA ILE A 482 14.49 2.69 19.49
C ILE A 482 15.03 1.28 19.22
N LEU A 483 14.20 0.24 19.55
CA LEU A 483 14.32 -1.15 19.09
C LEU A 483 15.63 -1.85 19.45
#